data_de7cf312e8ff22f20095e73aedc79c44
#
_entry.id   de7cf312e8ff22f20095e73aedc79c44
#
_cell.length_a   1.000
_cell.length_b   1.000
_cell.length_c   1.000
_cell.angle_alpha   90.00
_cell.angle_beta   90.00
_cell.angle_gamma   90.00
#
_symmetry.space_group_name_H-M   'P 1'
#
loop_
_entity.id
_entity.type
_entity.pdbx_description
1 polymer ?
#
loop_
_entity_poly.entity_id
_entity_poly.type
_entity_poly.pdbx_seq_one_letter_code
_entity_poly.pdbx_strand_id
1 'polypeptide(L)'
;AVRQGLMQAESVLLEPYYDFQLEVPSGMIGRALTDIQRMNGEAGTTQTEGEMTTIEGYAPVADMRDYQMEVNSYTRGQGHLTCTFRGYEPCQNAEAVIEESGYDPERDIENPTGSIFCSHGAGFNVSWDKVPEYMHLENQLEKERALEEAKRQSEQAARQMPRAARTPKVYSKAEEKELEEIFIRTYGKVERKGGLTPVSYTHLRAHE
;
A
#
# COMPACT_ATOMS: atom_id res chain seq x y z
N ALA A 1 19.20 10.09 8.65
CA ALA A 1 18.85 8.92 7.83
C ALA A 1 17.35 8.67 7.79
N VAL A 2 16.64 8.37 8.94
CA VAL A 2 15.21 8.02 8.96
C VAL A 2 14.34 9.15 8.39
N ARG A 3 14.52 10.39 8.83
CA ARG A 3 13.72 11.53 8.34
C ARG A 3 13.94 11.83 6.87
N GLN A 4 15.18 11.72 6.39
CA GLN A 4 15.49 11.83 4.98
C GLN A 4 14.77 10.73 4.17
N GLY A 5 14.76 9.49 4.66
CA GLY A 5 14.01 8.41 4.04
C GLY A 5 12.50 8.68 4.00
N LEU A 6 11.93 9.24 5.07
CA LEU A 6 10.51 9.63 5.11
C LEU A 6 10.17 10.75 4.13
N MET A 7 11.09 11.71 3.91
CA MET A 7 10.90 12.77 2.90
C MET A 7 10.88 12.22 1.46
N GLN A 8 11.59 11.12 1.21
CA GLN A 8 11.65 10.46 -0.10
C GLN A 8 10.55 9.40 -0.29
N ALA A 9 9.92 8.97 0.80
CA ALA A 9 8.85 7.98 0.77
C ALA A 9 7.51 8.61 0.41
N GLU A 10 6.69 7.90 -0.33
CA GLU A 10 5.28 8.23 -0.53
C GLU A 10 4.51 7.85 0.74
N SER A 11 4.49 8.78 1.70
CA SER A 11 3.82 8.55 2.97
C SER A 11 2.30 8.68 2.82
N VAL A 12 1.56 7.75 3.40
CA VAL A 12 0.09 7.77 3.44
C VAL A 12 -0.35 7.99 4.88
N LEU A 13 -1.22 8.98 5.08
CA LEU A 13 -1.84 9.21 6.39
C LEU A 13 -2.91 8.14 6.62
N LEU A 14 -2.80 7.44 7.75
CA LEU A 14 -3.77 6.43 8.17
C LEU A 14 -4.55 6.96 9.37
N GLU A 15 -5.82 6.60 9.43
CA GLU A 15 -6.69 6.86 10.58
C GLU A 15 -7.23 5.55 11.16
N PRO A 16 -7.46 5.49 12.48
CA PRO A 16 -8.05 4.32 13.11
C PRO A 16 -9.54 4.20 12.80
N TYR A 17 -10.01 2.97 12.65
CA TYR A 17 -11.39 2.61 12.42
C TYR A 17 -11.94 1.72 13.53
N TYR A 18 -13.23 1.87 13.84
CA TYR A 18 -14.00 0.95 14.65
C TYR A 18 -14.93 0.10 13.78
N ASP A 19 -15.03 -1.18 14.08
CA ASP A 19 -16.22 -1.98 13.82
C ASP A 19 -17.23 -1.63 14.89
N PHE A 20 -18.44 -1.27 14.51
CA PHE A 20 -19.50 -0.93 15.45
C PHE A 20 -20.71 -1.85 15.31
N GLN A 21 -21.38 -2.04 16.42
CA GLN A 21 -22.71 -2.64 16.51
C GLN A 21 -23.62 -1.63 17.19
N LEU A 22 -24.60 -1.11 16.46
CA LEU A 22 -25.53 -0.09 16.90
C LEU A 22 -26.94 -0.68 17.01
N GLU A 23 -27.48 -0.71 18.23
CA GLU A 23 -28.85 -1.14 18.51
C GLU A 23 -29.73 0.08 18.70
N VAL A 24 -30.80 0.20 17.92
CA VAL A 24 -31.75 1.31 17.99
C VAL A 24 -33.19 0.82 17.80
N PRO A 25 -34.19 1.54 18.33
CA PRO A 25 -35.58 1.30 18.01
C PRO A 25 -35.81 1.37 16.49
N SER A 26 -36.60 0.42 15.93
CA SER A 26 -36.81 0.30 14.48
C SER A 26 -37.31 1.59 13.81
N GLY A 27 -38.05 2.42 14.53
CA GLY A 27 -38.47 3.74 14.05
C GLY A 27 -37.33 4.77 13.90
N MET A 28 -36.13 4.50 14.42
CA MET A 28 -34.96 5.40 14.39
C MET A 28 -33.88 4.97 13.40
N ILE A 29 -34.09 3.89 12.66
CA ILE A 29 -33.12 3.35 11.69
C ILE A 29 -32.70 4.39 10.65
N GLY A 30 -33.66 5.15 10.09
CA GLY A 30 -33.38 6.15 9.07
C GLY A 30 -32.41 7.24 9.57
N ARG A 31 -32.58 7.69 10.82
CA ARG A 31 -31.67 8.63 11.44
C ARG A 31 -30.30 8.01 11.67
N ALA A 32 -30.24 6.82 12.22
CA ALA A 32 -28.98 6.11 12.48
C ALA A 32 -28.16 5.92 11.19
N LEU A 33 -28.78 5.50 10.10
CA LEU A 33 -28.09 5.35 8.80
C LEU A 33 -27.60 6.69 8.26
N THR A 34 -28.37 7.78 8.41
CA THR A 34 -27.95 9.12 8.00
C THR A 34 -26.77 9.60 8.84
N ASP A 35 -26.79 9.36 10.15
CA ASP A 35 -25.68 9.73 11.04
C ASP A 35 -24.42 8.92 10.69
N ILE A 36 -24.52 7.62 10.42
CA ILE A 36 -23.40 6.77 9.97
C ILE A 36 -22.78 7.31 8.66
N GLN A 37 -23.61 7.69 7.70
CA GLN A 37 -23.12 8.28 6.44
C GLN A 37 -22.43 9.63 6.68
N ARG A 38 -22.99 10.49 7.56
CA ARG A 38 -22.37 11.76 7.94
C ARG A 38 -21.00 11.59 8.60
N MET A 39 -20.83 10.51 9.35
CA MET A 39 -19.56 10.12 9.99
C MET A 39 -18.61 9.37 9.06
N ASN A 40 -18.82 9.41 7.76
CA ASN A 40 -18.01 8.67 6.79
C ASN A 40 -17.91 7.16 7.07
N GLY A 41 -18.91 6.62 7.77
CA GLY A 41 -19.03 5.21 8.07
C GLY A 41 -19.76 4.44 7.00
N GLU A 42 -19.59 3.14 7.01
CA GLU A 42 -20.30 2.21 6.14
C GLU A 42 -21.16 1.27 6.99
N ALA A 43 -22.45 1.27 6.70
CA ALA A 43 -23.39 0.33 7.32
C ALA A 43 -23.43 -0.96 6.52
N GLY A 44 -23.19 -2.08 7.17
CA GLY A 44 -23.22 -3.41 6.59
C GLY A 44 -24.55 -4.13 6.87
N THR A 45 -24.49 -5.16 7.72
CA THR A 45 -25.66 -5.99 8.03
C THR A 45 -26.65 -5.28 8.94
N THR A 46 -27.93 -5.35 8.61
CA THR A 46 -29.01 -4.82 9.45
C THR A 46 -29.96 -5.97 9.82
N GLN A 47 -30.18 -6.19 11.10
CA GLN A 47 -31.05 -7.23 11.63
C GLN A 47 -32.09 -6.61 12.54
N THR A 48 -33.36 -6.96 12.33
CA THR A 48 -34.47 -6.46 13.14
C THR A 48 -35.06 -7.58 13.98
N GLU A 49 -35.07 -7.39 15.28
CA GLU A 49 -35.66 -8.31 16.25
C GLU A 49 -36.75 -7.57 17.07
N GLY A 50 -37.99 -7.81 16.74
CA GLY A 50 -39.13 -7.12 17.37
C GLY A 50 -39.15 -5.63 17.11
N GLU A 51 -39.05 -4.81 18.19
CA GLU A 51 -39.02 -3.35 18.10
C GLU A 51 -37.63 -2.75 18.00
N MET A 52 -36.57 -3.55 18.09
CA MET A 52 -35.18 -3.13 18.03
C MET A 52 -34.55 -3.59 16.72
N THR A 53 -33.63 -2.77 16.23
CA THR A 53 -32.81 -3.07 15.05
C THR A 53 -31.35 -2.88 15.38
N THR A 54 -30.55 -3.88 15.02
CA THR A 54 -29.11 -3.91 15.13
C THR A 54 -28.51 -3.59 13.77
N ILE A 55 -27.64 -2.62 13.70
CA ILE A 55 -26.87 -2.20 12.51
C ILE A 55 -25.41 -2.48 12.81
N GLU A 56 -24.79 -3.30 12.00
CA GLU A 56 -23.35 -3.55 12.05
C GLU A 56 -22.67 -2.77 10.93
N GLY A 57 -21.45 -2.29 11.18
CA GLY A 57 -20.70 -1.52 10.21
C GLY A 57 -19.34 -1.09 10.72
N TYR A 58 -18.70 -0.18 10.01
CA TYR A 58 -17.44 0.41 10.45
C TYR A 58 -17.41 1.92 10.16
N ALA A 59 -16.65 2.64 10.96
CA ALA A 59 -16.51 4.08 10.82
C ALA A 59 -15.19 4.60 11.43
N PRO A 60 -14.70 5.79 11.01
CA PRO A 60 -13.54 6.43 11.62
C PRO A 60 -13.75 6.71 13.10
N VAL A 61 -12.72 6.44 13.91
CA VAL A 61 -12.77 6.66 15.36
C VAL A 61 -13.01 8.14 15.70
N ALA A 62 -12.45 9.05 14.91
CA ALA A 62 -12.57 10.50 15.12
C ALA A 62 -14.04 10.95 15.15
N ASP A 63 -14.84 10.46 14.20
CA ASP A 63 -16.24 10.84 14.03
C ASP A 63 -17.17 10.09 15.01
N MET A 64 -16.76 8.92 15.50
CA MET A 64 -17.56 8.11 16.42
C MET A 64 -17.39 8.45 17.90
N ARG A 65 -16.42 9.31 18.25
CA ARG A 65 -16.02 9.57 19.64
C ARG A 65 -17.19 9.91 20.56
N ASP A 66 -18.08 10.78 20.12
CA ASP A 66 -19.19 11.28 20.93
C ASP A 66 -20.56 10.73 20.50
N TYR A 67 -20.58 9.84 19.51
CA TYR A 67 -21.81 9.35 18.90
C TYR A 67 -22.70 8.57 19.89
N GLN A 68 -22.12 7.88 20.89
CA GLN A 68 -22.91 7.25 21.95
C GLN A 68 -23.83 8.22 22.69
N MET A 69 -23.39 9.45 22.90
CA MET A 69 -24.22 10.49 23.55
C MET A 69 -25.37 10.92 22.64
N GLU A 70 -25.13 11.05 21.35
CA GLU A 70 -26.17 11.35 20.36
C GLU A 70 -27.20 10.20 20.30
N VAL A 71 -26.74 8.96 20.25
CA VAL A 71 -27.60 7.76 20.27
C VAL A 71 -28.50 7.77 21.50
N ASN A 72 -27.95 7.96 22.68
CA ASN A 72 -28.72 8.03 23.92
C ASN A 72 -29.77 9.16 23.91
N SER A 73 -29.41 10.29 23.32
CA SER A 73 -30.30 11.45 23.24
C SER A 73 -31.52 11.18 22.36
N TYR A 74 -31.34 10.74 21.12
CA TYR A 74 -32.47 10.57 20.21
C TYR A 74 -33.28 9.28 20.44
N THR A 75 -32.65 8.24 21.04
CA THR A 75 -33.34 7.00 21.43
C THR A 75 -33.94 7.05 22.83
N ARG A 76 -33.74 8.16 23.57
CA ARG A 76 -34.15 8.32 24.96
C ARG A 76 -33.55 7.23 25.88
N GLY A 77 -32.29 6.87 25.60
CA GLY A 77 -31.58 5.85 26.38
C GLY A 77 -31.88 4.39 26.02
N GLN A 78 -32.67 4.16 24.96
CA GLN A 78 -32.95 2.79 24.50
C GLN A 78 -31.89 2.25 23.51
N GLY A 79 -31.08 3.15 22.92
CA GLY A 79 -30.05 2.76 21.97
C GLY A 79 -28.74 2.36 22.67
N HIS A 80 -28.04 1.43 22.08
CA HIS A 80 -26.74 0.97 22.54
C HIS A 80 -25.75 0.92 21.40
N LEU A 81 -24.51 1.41 21.65
CA LEU A 81 -23.42 1.38 20.70
C LEU A 81 -22.25 0.60 21.30
N THR A 82 -21.80 -0.42 20.62
CA THR A 82 -20.60 -1.16 20.95
C THR A 82 -19.58 -0.94 19.83
N CYS A 83 -18.34 -0.59 20.19
CA CYS A 83 -17.25 -0.37 19.25
C CYS A 83 -16.08 -1.29 19.56
N THR A 84 -15.51 -1.89 18.53
CA THR A 84 -14.31 -2.71 18.61
C THR A 84 -13.27 -2.16 17.62
N PHE A 85 -12.02 -2.09 18.04
CA PHE A 85 -10.96 -1.59 17.17
C PHE A 85 -10.76 -2.53 15.96
N ARG A 86 -10.94 -2.00 14.76
CA ARG A 86 -10.78 -2.72 13.49
C ARG A 86 -9.35 -2.70 12.97
N GLY A 87 -8.70 -1.54 13.00
CA GLY A 87 -7.38 -1.33 12.41
C GLY A 87 -7.20 0.10 11.91
N TYR A 88 -6.27 0.26 10.99
CA TYR A 88 -5.98 1.54 10.36
C TYR A 88 -6.29 1.47 8.87
N GLU A 89 -6.96 2.49 8.33
CA GLU A 89 -7.26 2.65 6.92
C GLU A 89 -6.79 4.03 6.42
N PRO A 90 -6.60 4.23 5.10
CA PRO A 90 -6.21 5.52 4.57
C PRO A 90 -7.21 6.63 4.98
N CYS A 91 -6.67 7.74 5.51
CA CYS A 91 -7.48 8.87 5.95
C CYS A 91 -8.19 9.51 4.77
N GLN A 92 -9.52 9.65 4.85
CA GLN A 92 -10.34 10.17 3.75
C GLN A 92 -10.13 11.67 3.52
N ASN A 93 -9.86 12.43 4.58
CA ASN A 93 -9.63 13.88 4.55
C ASN A 93 -8.17 14.25 4.84
N ALA A 94 -7.23 13.40 4.39
CA ALA A 94 -5.80 13.52 4.69
C ALA A 94 -5.24 14.92 4.38
N GLU A 95 -5.63 15.51 3.24
CA GLU A 95 -5.17 16.85 2.84
C GLU A 95 -5.57 17.93 3.87
N ALA A 96 -6.82 17.91 4.31
CA ALA A 96 -7.31 18.87 5.31
C ALA A 96 -6.62 18.70 6.67
N VAL A 97 -6.38 17.46 7.10
CA VAL A 97 -5.68 17.15 8.36
C VAL A 97 -4.21 17.57 8.29
N ILE A 98 -3.53 17.37 7.16
CA ILE A 98 -2.15 17.81 6.95
C ILE A 98 -2.07 19.34 6.96
N GLU A 99 -3.00 20.03 6.29
CA GLU A 99 -3.05 21.49 6.24
C GLU A 99 -3.33 22.08 7.64
N GLU A 100 -4.28 21.51 8.39
CA GLU A 100 -4.60 21.92 9.77
C GLU A 100 -3.40 21.72 10.72
N SER A 101 -2.65 20.64 10.54
CA SER A 101 -1.42 20.37 11.29
C SER A 101 -0.37 21.46 11.09
N GLY A 102 -0.28 22.03 9.88
CA GLY A 102 0.69 23.06 9.52
C GLY A 102 2.15 22.67 9.75
N TYR A 103 2.45 21.37 9.88
CA TYR A 103 3.80 20.87 10.12
C TYR A 103 4.65 20.97 8.86
N ASP A 104 5.78 21.68 8.96
CA ASP A 104 6.77 21.81 7.90
C ASP A 104 8.08 21.10 8.34
N PRO A 105 8.38 19.92 7.76
CA PRO A 105 9.54 19.14 8.13
C PRO A 105 10.89 19.81 7.77
N GLU A 106 10.91 20.76 6.84
CA GLU A 106 12.11 21.49 6.46
C GLU A 106 12.46 22.60 7.45
N ARG A 107 11.45 23.14 8.15
CA ARG A 107 11.60 24.17 9.16
C ARG A 107 11.83 23.62 10.57
N ASP A 108 11.71 22.35 10.77
CA ASP A 108 11.92 21.70 12.08
C ASP A 108 13.42 21.63 12.40
N ILE A 109 13.89 22.63 13.16
CA ILE A 109 15.30 22.76 13.54
C ILE A 109 15.72 21.65 14.53
N GLU A 110 14.81 21.21 15.39
CA GLU A 110 15.10 20.16 16.37
C GLU A 110 15.27 18.80 15.72
N ASN A 111 14.60 18.60 14.57
CA ASN A 111 14.59 17.35 13.86
C ASN A 111 14.91 17.53 12.38
N PRO A 112 16.14 17.92 12.03
CA PRO A 112 16.51 18.26 10.66
C PRO A 112 16.37 17.06 9.70
N THR A 113 15.91 17.32 8.48
CA THR A 113 15.79 16.33 7.40
C THR A 113 17.10 16.17 6.61
N GLY A 114 17.98 17.16 6.64
CA GLY A 114 19.27 17.14 5.94
C GLY A 114 20.28 16.17 6.55
N SER A 115 21.39 16.02 5.86
CA SER A 115 22.53 15.19 6.27
C SER A 115 23.82 15.99 6.31
N ILE A 116 24.73 15.65 7.22
CA ILE A 116 26.03 16.29 7.33
C ILE A 116 27.05 15.46 6.56
N PHE A 117 27.69 16.09 5.58
CA PHE A 117 28.83 15.54 4.84
C PHE A 117 30.10 16.21 5.25
N CYS A 118 31.23 15.49 5.13
CA CYS A 118 32.55 15.99 5.43
C CYS A 118 33.40 16.06 4.16
N SER A 119 34.02 17.22 3.91
CA SER A 119 35.01 17.38 2.86
C SER A 119 36.19 18.14 3.42
N HIS A 120 37.43 17.66 3.18
CA HIS A 120 38.67 18.27 3.65
C HIS A 120 38.68 18.57 5.17
N GLY A 121 38.02 17.73 5.97
CA GLY A 121 37.99 17.90 7.44
C GLY A 121 36.92 18.87 7.94
N ALA A 122 36.12 19.50 7.08
CA ALA A 122 35.02 20.37 7.45
C ALA A 122 33.66 19.71 7.17
N GLY A 123 32.76 19.76 8.16
CA GLY A 123 31.38 19.32 8.00
C GLY A 123 30.54 20.40 7.35
N PHE A 124 29.65 20.01 6.44
CA PHE A 124 28.64 20.89 5.84
C PHE A 124 27.30 20.18 5.73
N ASN A 125 26.22 20.94 5.84
CA ASN A 125 24.87 20.39 5.76
C ASN A 125 24.38 20.34 4.31
N VAL A 126 23.81 19.21 3.94
CA VAL A 126 23.21 18.96 2.61
C VAL A 126 21.72 18.71 2.82
N SER A 127 20.87 19.43 2.08
CA SER A 127 19.42 19.24 2.10
C SER A 127 19.05 17.84 1.63
N TRP A 128 17.93 17.30 2.14
CA TRP A 128 17.48 15.93 1.90
C TRP A 128 17.35 15.58 0.41
N ASP A 129 16.92 16.53 -0.42
CA ASP A 129 16.75 16.40 -1.87
C ASP A 129 18.07 16.28 -2.63
N LYS A 130 19.15 16.91 -2.09
CA LYS A 130 20.48 16.91 -2.69
C LYS A 130 21.40 15.81 -2.18
N VAL A 131 21.00 15.10 -1.12
CA VAL A 131 21.82 14.01 -0.56
C VAL A 131 22.24 12.98 -1.61
N PRO A 132 21.38 12.55 -2.56
CA PRO A 132 21.79 11.59 -3.59
C PRO A 132 22.99 12.03 -4.43
N GLU A 133 23.16 13.35 -4.68
CA GLU A 133 24.30 13.90 -5.46
C GLU A 133 25.64 13.77 -4.73
N TYR A 134 25.61 13.71 -3.39
CA TYR A 134 26.78 13.59 -2.52
C TYR A 134 27.09 12.15 -2.08
N MET A 135 26.18 11.22 -2.35
CA MET A 135 26.38 9.81 -2.05
C MET A 135 27.38 9.19 -3.02
N HIS A 136 28.35 8.44 -2.49
CA HIS A 136 29.31 7.70 -3.31
C HIS A 136 28.83 6.25 -3.61
N LEU A 137 27.73 5.83 -3.02
CA LEU A 137 27.06 4.56 -3.31
C LEU A 137 25.80 4.85 -4.11
N GLU A 138 25.56 4.01 -5.11
CA GLU A 138 24.34 4.10 -5.91
C GLU A 138 23.09 3.81 -5.04
N ASN A 139 22.02 4.56 -5.30
CA ASN A 139 20.77 4.40 -4.60
C ASN A 139 20.11 3.06 -4.99
N GLN A 140 20.07 2.12 -4.04
CA GLN A 140 19.48 0.79 -4.27
C GLN A 140 17.97 0.89 -4.58
N LEU A 141 17.26 1.83 -3.93
CA LEU A 141 15.82 2.04 -4.15
C LEU A 141 15.50 2.51 -5.58
N GLU A 142 16.34 3.36 -6.16
CA GLU A 142 16.18 3.79 -7.55
C GLU A 142 16.38 2.62 -8.52
N LYS A 143 17.35 1.76 -8.24
CA LYS A 143 17.57 0.55 -9.03
C LYS A 143 16.39 -0.42 -8.94
N GLU A 144 15.85 -0.64 -7.75
CA GLU A 144 14.70 -1.50 -7.52
C GLU A 144 13.45 -0.94 -8.21
N ARG A 145 13.18 0.37 -8.07
CA ARG A 145 12.07 1.04 -8.76
C ARG A 145 12.20 0.95 -10.28
N ALA A 146 13.38 1.22 -10.83
CA ALA A 146 13.63 1.10 -12.26
C ALA A 146 13.43 -0.34 -12.76
N LEU A 147 13.84 -1.34 -11.96
CA LEU A 147 13.61 -2.75 -12.28
C LEU A 147 12.13 -3.14 -12.24
N GLU A 148 11.39 -2.65 -11.24
CA GLU A 148 9.94 -2.87 -11.16
C GLU A 148 9.18 -2.20 -12.30
N GLU A 149 9.54 -0.97 -12.65
CA GLU A 149 8.94 -0.27 -13.80
C GLU A 149 9.23 -1.02 -15.09
N ALA A 150 10.46 -1.48 -15.30
CA ALA A 150 10.81 -2.28 -16.46
C ALA A 150 10.01 -3.60 -16.51
N LYS A 151 9.81 -4.26 -15.37
CA LYS A 151 8.96 -5.46 -15.25
C LYS A 151 7.51 -5.14 -15.60
N ARG A 152 6.92 -4.08 -15.04
CA ARG A 152 5.55 -3.65 -15.35
C ARG A 152 5.37 -3.31 -16.84
N GLN A 153 6.32 -2.59 -17.43
CA GLN A 153 6.29 -2.26 -18.86
C GLN A 153 6.39 -3.51 -19.73
N SER A 154 7.26 -4.45 -19.37
CA SER A 154 7.39 -5.73 -20.10
C SER A 154 6.13 -6.58 -20.01
N GLU A 155 5.49 -6.65 -18.85
CA GLU A 155 4.22 -7.35 -18.66
C GLU A 155 3.07 -6.69 -19.44
N GLN A 156 3.00 -5.35 -19.43
CA GLN A 156 2.01 -4.62 -20.21
C GLN A 156 2.21 -4.83 -21.72
N ALA A 157 3.45 -4.78 -22.18
CA ALA A 157 3.78 -5.08 -23.57
C ALA A 157 3.41 -6.52 -23.96
N ALA A 158 3.67 -7.48 -23.06
CA ALA A 158 3.30 -8.89 -23.28
C ALA A 158 1.77 -9.08 -23.31
N ARG A 159 1.00 -8.32 -22.52
CA ARG A 159 -0.48 -8.36 -22.54
C ARG A 159 -1.06 -7.76 -23.83
N GLN A 160 -0.41 -6.75 -24.40
CA GLN A 160 -0.84 -6.08 -25.63
C GLN A 160 -0.45 -6.84 -26.89
N MET A 161 0.47 -7.81 -26.79
CA MET A 161 0.84 -8.64 -27.95
C MET A 161 -0.34 -9.50 -28.44
N PRO A 162 -0.60 -9.54 -29.75
CA PRO A 162 -1.61 -10.43 -30.33
C PRO A 162 -1.35 -11.88 -29.91
N ARG A 163 -2.40 -12.65 -29.68
CA ARG A 163 -2.33 -14.07 -29.24
C ARG A 163 -1.45 -14.93 -30.17
N ALA A 164 -1.38 -14.59 -31.46
CA ALA A 164 -0.53 -15.25 -32.44
C ALA A 164 0.98 -15.04 -32.18
N ALA A 165 1.38 -13.95 -31.55
CA ALA A 165 2.78 -13.67 -31.20
C ALA A 165 3.21 -14.28 -29.85
N ARG A 166 2.26 -14.84 -29.10
CA ARG A 166 2.51 -15.54 -27.82
C ARG A 166 2.82 -17.02 -27.96
N THR A 167 2.79 -17.55 -29.20
CA THR A 167 3.22 -18.92 -29.45
C THR A 167 4.71 -19.03 -29.16
N PRO A 168 5.15 -20.02 -28.35
CA PRO A 168 6.57 -20.22 -28.12
C PRO A 168 7.28 -20.42 -29.47
N LYS A 169 8.32 -19.65 -29.70
CA LYS A 169 9.17 -19.86 -30.89
C LYS A 169 9.67 -21.30 -30.84
N VAL A 170 9.29 -22.08 -31.84
CA VAL A 170 9.88 -23.41 -32.05
C VAL A 170 11.26 -23.13 -32.62
N TYR A 171 12.27 -23.31 -31.80
CA TYR A 171 13.65 -23.15 -32.20
C TYR A 171 14.08 -24.38 -33.04
N SER A 172 14.85 -24.15 -34.09
CA SER A 172 15.48 -25.24 -34.80
C SER A 172 16.55 -25.91 -33.91
N LYS A 173 16.90 -27.17 -34.16
CA LYS A 173 17.94 -27.87 -33.40
C LYS A 173 19.29 -27.15 -33.38
N ALA A 174 19.59 -26.32 -34.39
CA ALA A 174 20.79 -25.51 -34.44
C ALA A 174 20.72 -24.33 -33.49
N GLU A 175 19.57 -23.64 -33.42
CA GLU A 175 19.32 -22.51 -32.51
C GLU A 175 19.24 -22.97 -31.04
N GLU A 176 18.67 -24.17 -30.78
CA GLU A 176 18.66 -24.76 -29.43
C GLU A 176 20.07 -25.00 -28.92
N LYS A 177 20.96 -25.49 -29.79
CA LYS A 177 22.36 -25.77 -29.45
C LYS A 177 23.13 -24.47 -29.17
N GLU A 178 22.89 -23.43 -29.94
CA GLU A 178 23.51 -22.10 -29.76
C GLU A 178 23.02 -21.44 -28.44
N LEU A 179 21.74 -21.55 -28.11
CA LEU A 179 21.19 -21.11 -26.85
C LEU A 179 21.73 -21.91 -25.66
N GLU A 180 21.92 -23.21 -25.81
CA GLU A 180 22.53 -24.05 -24.78
C GLU A 180 24.01 -23.68 -24.55
N GLU A 181 24.75 -23.35 -25.59
CA GLU A 181 26.14 -22.87 -25.50
C GLU A 181 26.21 -21.48 -24.81
N ILE A 182 25.30 -20.56 -25.14
CA ILE A 182 25.21 -19.27 -24.50
C ILE A 182 24.85 -19.42 -23.00
N PHE A 183 23.90 -20.31 -22.70
CA PHE A 183 23.49 -20.58 -21.32
C PHE A 183 24.63 -21.16 -20.49
N ILE A 184 25.35 -22.14 -21.03
CA ILE A 184 26.53 -22.76 -20.37
C ILE A 184 27.64 -21.72 -20.14
N ARG A 185 27.82 -20.79 -21.08
CA ARG A 185 28.83 -19.73 -20.99
C ARG A 185 28.47 -18.68 -19.94
N THR A 186 27.19 -18.42 -19.74
CA THR A 186 26.71 -17.38 -18.82
C THR A 186 26.52 -17.88 -17.40
N TYR A 187 26.01 -19.09 -17.23
CA TYR A 187 25.62 -19.65 -15.93
C TYR A 187 26.41 -20.89 -15.49
N GLY A 188 27.34 -21.35 -16.31
CA GLY A 188 28.13 -22.55 -16.05
C GLY A 188 27.41 -23.84 -16.39
N LYS A 189 28.18 -24.95 -16.34
CA LYS A 189 27.68 -26.31 -16.65
C LYS A 189 26.80 -26.79 -15.49
N VAL A 190 25.49 -26.91 -15.71
CA VAL A 190 24.57 -27.51 -14.74
C VAL A 190 24.69 -29.02 -14.85
N GLU A 191 25.20 -29.72 -13.83
CA GLU A 191 25.21 -31.18 -13.76
C GLU A 191 23.78 -31.72 -13.62
N ARG A 192 23.31 -32.41 -14.63
CA ARG A 192 22.00 -33.08 -14.65
C ARG A 192 22.01 -34.31 -13.74
N LYS A 193 21.45 -34.19 -12.53
CA LYS A 193 21.02 -35.35 -11.75
C LYS A 193 19.57 -35.68 -12.11
N GLY A 194 19.37 -36.73 -12.93
CA GLY A 194 18.05 -37.28 -13.25
C GLY A 194 17.44 -36.69 -14.53
N GLY A 195 17.11 -37.59 -15.47
CA GLY A 195 16.61 -37.27 -16.81
C GLY A 195 15.34 -36.43 -16.84
N LEU A 196 15.48 -35.17 -17.21
CA LEU A 196 14.38 -34.29 -17.56
C LEU A 196 14.35 -34.15 -19.08
N THR A 197 13.19 -34.40 -19.65
CA THR A 197 12.91 -34.26 -21.09
C THR A 197 12.93 -32.79 -21.52
N PRO A 198 13.14 -32.48 -22.82
CA PRO A 198 13.28 -31.12 -23.36
C PRO A 198 12.09 -30.14 -23.08
N VAL A 199 10.98 -30.66 -22.60
CA VAL A 199 9.75 -29.85 -22.26
C VAL A 199 9.95 -28.97 -21.03
N SER A 200 11.00 -29.15 -20.23
CA SER A 200 11.24 -28.42 -18.98
C SER A 200 11.79 -27.01 -19.18
N TYR A 201 12.28 -26.66 -20.34
CA TYR A 201 12.86 -25.33 -20.60
C TYR A 201 11.83 -24.21 -20.76
N THR A 202 10.58 -24.54 -21.08
CA THR A 202 9.51 -23.55 -21.21
C THR A 202 8.93 -23.14 -19.87
N HIS A 203 9.10 -23.93 -18.81
CA HIS A 203 8.58 -23.63 -17.47
C HIS A 203 9.51 -22.75 -16.61
N LEU A 204 10.82 -22.78 -16.87
CA LEU A 204 11.78 -21.95 -16.12
C LEU A 204 11.74 -20.47 -16.49
N ARG A 205 11.11 -20.11 -17.61
CA ARG A 205 10.93 -18.72 -18.07
C ARG A 205 9.64 -18.05 -17.57
N ALA A 206 8.81 -18.76 -16.83
CA ALA A 206 7.57 -18.23 -16.27
C ALA A 206 7.70 -17.75 -14.80
N HIS A 207 8.90 -17.85 -14.21
CA HIS A 207 9.16 -17.49 -12.81
C HIS A 207 10.36 -16.54 -12.62
N GLU A 208 10.82 -15.88 -13.70
CA GLU A 208 11.71 -14.72 -13.60
C GLU A 208 11.01 -13.46 -14.10
#